data_51ddb1467425209e62da1478658bf3d7
#
_entry.id   51ddb1467425209e62da1478658bf3d7
#
_cell.length_a   1.000
_cell.length_b   1.000
_cell.length_c   1.000
_cell.angle_alpha   90.00
_cell.angle_beta   90.00
_cell.angle_gamma   90.00
#
_symmetry.space_group_name_H-M   'P 1'
#
loop_
_entity.id
_entity.type
_entity.pdbx_description
1 polymer ?
#
loop_
_entity_poly.entity_id
_entity_poly.type
_entity_poly.pdbx_seq_one_letter_code
_entity_poly.pdbx_strand_id
1 'polypeptide(L)'
;MRLALCLGAILLAAASAAPAQDFPRRPIRFVVPLPPGGSPDLTARTISSGLSGPWQQQIVVDNRPGAHHNLAAEIVARSNPDGYTWLLTTDNILTVNPHIEKVSFDPFKDFTPVTQHARILFLLVVHPSVPAKSVQELVALAKARPGALNYGSSGNGSPQHLGTSMLQYYAGIQMLHVPYKGAAPAINDLLPGRIQVWIGAANSLLPHIKDGRVRLLAAASSKRSPLLPDTPTIAESGYPGYALDIWLGVTMPANVPAPIVAKVSAGIAQVLNVPEVKAKLAPQGVDIETTSPQALARLIRDDYERWGKIIKAAGIKGD
;
A
#
# COMPACT_ATOMS: atom_id res chain seq x y z
N MET A 1 14.62 -22.51 62.20
CA MET A 1 15.14 -21.46 61.31
C MET A 1 15.21 -21.86 59.82
N ARG A 2 14.69 -23.03 59.42
CA ARG A 2 14.67 -23.49 57.99
C ARG A 2 13.27 -23.47 57.32
N LEU A 3 12.19 -23.26 58.11
CA LEU A 3 10.83 -23.18 57.54
C LEU A 3 10.40 -21.78 57.10
N ALA A 4 11.04 -20.73 57.58
CA ALA A 4 10.71 -19.35 57.22
C ALA A 4 11.31 -18.88 55.90
N LEU A 5 12.34 -19.56 55.35
CA LEU A 5 12.95 -19.21 54.04
C LEU A 5 12.17 -19.77 52.85
N CYS A 6 11.36 -20.79 52.99
CA CYS A 6 10.60 -21.38 51.89
C CYS A 6 9.30 -20.62 51.55
N LEU A 7 8.72 -19.89 52.52
CA LEU A 7 7.50 -19.08 52.27
C LEU A 7 7.82 -17.77 51.55
N GLY A 8 9.03 -17.22 51.66
CA GLY A 8 9.45 -15.99 50.96
C GLY A 8 9.69 -16.15 49.47
N ALA A 9 10.05 -17.37 49.03
CA ALA A 9 10.36 -17.63 47.60
C ALA A 9 9.10 -17.88 46.76
N ILE A 10 7.96 -18.23 47.36
CA ILE A 10 6.70 -18.51 46.65
C ILE A 10 5.93 -17.21 46.37
N LEU A 11 6.15 -16.14 47.13
CA LEU A 11 5.49 -14.84 46.91
C LEU A 11 6.14 -13.98 45.83
N LEU A 12 7.37 -14.25 45.42
CA LEU A 12 8.05 -13.49 44.33
C LEU A 12 7.75 -14.02 42.94
N ALA A 13 7.17 -15.22 42.80
CA ALA A 13 6.84 -15.81 41.48
C ALA A 13 5.47 -15.40 40.91
N ALA A 14 4.66 -14.67 41.69
CA ALA A 14 3.29 -14.27 41.28
C ALA A 14 3.20 -12.86 40.62
N ALA A 15 4.34 -12.17 40.42
CA ALA A 15 4.34 -10.77 40.03
C ALA A 15 4.53 -10.50 38.51
N SER A 16 4.33 -11.49 37.62
CA SER A 16 4.61 -11.29 36.17
C SER A 16 3.47 -11.64 35.22
N ALA A 17 2.25 -11.78 35.67
CA ALA A 17 1.10 -11.84 34.78
C ALA A 17 0.44 -10.45 34.68
N ALA A 18 1.14 -9.48 34.06
CA ALA A 18 0.53 -8.22 33.71
C ALA A 18 -0.57 -8.46 32.66
N PRO A 19 -1.75 -7.88 32.82
CA PRO A 19 -2.94 -8.24 32.07
C PRO A 19 -2.88 -7.68 30.64
N ALA A 20 -2.51 -8.52 29.69
CA ALA A 20 -2.81 -8.28 28.28
C ALA A 20 -4.35 -8.37 28.00
N GLN A 21 -5.16 -8.68 29.01
CA GLN A 21 -6.58 -8.99 28.88
C GLN A 21 -7.49 -7.78 28.69
N ASP A 22 -7.04 -6.56 28.98
CA ASP A 22 -7.92 -5.37 29.00
C ASP A 22 -7.59 -4.32 27.92
N PHE A 23 -6.81 -4.68 26.90
CA PHE A 23 -6.62 -3.79 25.73
C PHE A 23 -7.80 -3.92 24.77
N PRO A 24 -8.34 -2.80 24.21
CA PRO A 24 -8.08 -1.41 24.54
C PRO A 24 -8.98 -0.88 25.69
N ARG A 25 -8.44 0.03 26.53
CA ARG A 25 -9.18 0.72 27.60
C ARG A 25 -9.42 2.22 27.32
N ARG A 26 -8.88 2.73 26.23
CA ARG A 26 -9.01 4.13 25.79
C ARG A 26 -9.02 4.21 24.27
N PRO A 27 -9.41 5.34 23.67
CA PRO A 27 -9.43 5.51 22.24
C PRO A 27 -8.07 5.22 21.58
N ILE A 28 -8.14 4.61 20.40
CA ILE A 28 -6.99 4.29 19.55
C ILE A 28 -6.87 5.36 18.47
N ARG A 29 -5.66 5.82 18.20
CA ARG A 29 -5.34 6.73 17.11
C ARG A 29 -4.86 5.94 15.90
N PHE A 30 -5.59 6.04 14.78
CA PHE A 30 -5.22 5.41 13.52
C PHE A 30 -4.75 6.48 12.53
N VAL A 31 -3.44 6.64 12.41
CA VAL A 31 -2.80 7.64 11.56
C VAL A 31 -2.83 7.17 10.11
N VAL A 32 -3.38 8.01 9.23
CA VAL A 32 -3.51 7.72 7.79
C VAL A 32 -2.68 8.74 6.99
N PRO A 33 -1.73 8.29 6.14
CA PRO A 33 -0.76 9.16 5.48
C PRO A 33 -1.33 9.94 4.28
N LEU A 34 -2.62 9.83 4.01
CA LEU A 34 -3.28 10.43 2.84
C LEU A 34 -4.47 11.32 3.25
N PRO A 35 -4.86 12.24 2.37
CA PRO A 35 -6.10 13.00 2.56
C PRO A 35 -7.33 12.08 2.66
N PRO A 36 -8.42 12.54 3.31
CA PRO A 36 -9.68 11.81 3.36
C PRO A 36 -10.26 11.52 1.97
N GLY A 37 -10.98 10.38 1.84
CA GLY A 37 -11.80 10.02 0.67
C GLY A 37 -11.15 9.06 -0.32
N GLY A 38 -9.85 8.78 -0.22
CA GLY A 38 -9.19 7.74 -1.04
C GLY A 38 -9.41 6.32 -0.51
N SER A 39 -9.04 5.30 -1.31
CA SER A 39 -9.14 3.89 -0.89
C SER A 39 -8.46 3.57 0.45
N PRO A 40 -7.28 4.15 0.76
CA PRO A 40 -6.67 3.94 2.08
C PRO A 40 -7.50 4.51 3.24
N ASP A 41 -8.06 5.71 3.10
CA ASP A 41 -8.93 6.31 4.13
C ASP A 41 -10.22 5.52 4.30
N LEU A 42 -10.80 5.04 3.18
CA LEU A 42 -11.99 4.19 3.21
C LEU A 42 -11.73 2.88 3.98
N THR A 43 -10.59 2.22 3.75
CA THR A 43 -10.24 1.00 4.50
C THR A 43 -10.00 1.28 5.98
N ALA A 44 -9.32 2.38 6.33
CA ALA A 44 -9.10 2.78 7.71
C ALA A 44 -10.43 3.03 8.45
N ARG A 45 -11.37 3.75 7.81
CA ARG A 45 -12.70 4.01 8.39
C ARG A 45 -13.54 2.75 8.50
N THR A 46 -13.43 1.83 7.55
CA THR A 46 -14.11 0.52 7.61
C THR A 46 -13.60 -0.30 8.79
N ILE A 47 -12.27 -0.38 8.98
CA ILE A 47 -11.66 -1.03 10.13
C ILE A 47 -12.10 -0.35 11.44
N SER A 48 -12.01 0.98 11.50
CA SER A 48 -12.36 1.75 12.70
C SER A 48 -13.82 1.55 13.11
N SER A 49 -14.76 1.66 12.18
CA SER A 49 -16.18 1.49 12.47
C SER A 49 -16.51 0.05 12.88
N GLY A 50 -15.90 -0.94 12.21
CA GLY A 50 -16.14 -2.36 12.50
C GLY A 50 -15.59 -2.81 13.86
N LEU A 51 -14.50 -2.21 14.35
CA LEU A 51 -13.88 -2.57 15.63
C LEU A 51 -14.41 -1.76 16.81
N SER A 52 -14.88 -0.52 16.61
CA SER A 52 -15.24 0.37 17.71
C SER A 52 -16.36 -0.18 18.59
N GLY A 53 -17.39 -0.79 18.01
CA GLY A 53 -18.49 -1.41 18.77
C GLY A 53 -18.04 -2.63 19.58
N PRO A 54 -17.47 -3.68 18.95
CA PRO A 54 -16.99 -4.86 19.66
C PRO A 54 -15.94 -4.58 20.73
N TRP A 55 -15.11 -3.56 20.54
CA TRP A 55 -14.06 -3.20 21.48
C TRP A 55 -14.49 -2.16 22.53
N GLN A 56 -15.70 -1.62 22.39
CA GLN A 56 -16.23 -0.54 23.26
C GLN A 56 -15.25 0.65 23.39
N GLN A 57 -14.46 0.88 22.36
CA GLN A 57 -13.48 1.96 22.30
C GLN A 57 -13.47 2.59 20.91
N GLN A 58 -13.35 3.89 20.85
CA GLN A 58 -13.26 4.59 19.58
C GLN A 58 -11.90 4.36 18.92
N ILE A 59 -11.90 4.15 17.60
CA ILE A 59 -10.71 4.17 16.77
C ILE A 59 -10.80 5.43 15.90
N VAL A 60 -9.99 6.42 16.23
CA VAL A 60 -10.03 7.75 15.60
C VAL A 60 -9.09 7.77 14.41
N VAL A 61 -9.64 7.92 13.21
CA VAL A 61 -8.87 8.10 11.98
C VAL A 61 -8.33 9.53 11.94
N ASP A 62 -7.00 9.64 11.92
CA ASP A 62 -6.25 10.91 11.92
C ASP A 62 -5.43 11.02 10.63
N ASN A 63 -5.96 11.76 9.64
CA ASN A 63 -5.29 11.95 8.36
C ASN A 63 -4.13 12.94 8.48
N ARG A 64 -2.90 12.49 8.19
CA ARG A 64 -1.64 13.25 8.23
C ARG A 64 -0.89 13.12 6.90
N PRO A 65 -1.38 13.76 5.83
CA PRO A 65 -0.68 13.76 4.55
C PRO A 65 0.58 14.64 4.59
N GLY A 66 1.53 14.35 3.72
CA GLY A 66 2.74 15.16 3.54
C GLY A 66 4.02 14.33 3.48
N ALA A 67 5.09 14.96 2.97
CA ALA A 67 6.42 14.37 2.84
C ALA A 67 6.40 12.95 2.25
N HIS A 68 5.75 12.76 1.10
CA HIS A 68 5.56 11.45 0.46
C HIS A 68 5.04 10.35 1.42
N HIS A 69 4.15 10.73 2.35
CA HIS A 69 3.57 9.90 3.41
C HIS A 69 4.47 9.69 4.65
N ASN A 70 5.73 10.13 4.61
CA ASN A 70 6.71 9.93 5.69
C ASN A 70 6.31 10.65 6.99
N LEU A 71 5.59 11.78 6.91
CA LEU A 71 5.10 12.50 8.10
C LEU A 71 4.29 11.59 9.04
N ALA A 72 3.37 10.81 8.49
CA ALA A 72 2.56 9.87 9.27
C ALA A 72 3.43 8.76 9.90
N ALA A 73 4.40 8.24 9.14
CA ALA A 73 5.32 7.22 9.62
C ALA A 73 6.19 7.73 10.77
N GLU A 74 6.73 8.94 10.66
CA GLU A 74 7.52 9.58 11.73
C GLU A 74 6.72 9.78 13.03
N ILE A 75 5.46 10.21 12.91
CA ILE A 75 4.56 10.35 14.07
C ILE A 75 4.41 9.01 14.78
N VAL A 76 4.19 7.93 14.04
CA VAL A 76 3.97 6.61 14.62
C VAL A 76 5.28 6.01 15.14
N ALA A 77 6.39 6.09 14.41
CA ALA A 77 7.69 5.59 14.85
C ALA A 77 8.12 6.15 16.23
N ARG A 78 7.74 7.41 16.52
CA ARG A 78 8.04 8.09 17.79
C ARG A 78 6.98 7.92 18.87
N SER A 79 5.90 7.18 18.61
CA SER A 79 4.83 6.97 19.57
C SER A 79 5.17 5.88 20.58
N ASN A 80 4.46 5.84 21.72
CA ASN A 80 4.64 4.81 22.73
C ASN A 80 4.24 3.42 22.20
N PRO A 81 4.99 2.36 22.54
CA PRO A 81 4.74 0.99 22.08
C PRO A 81 3.63 0.28 22.90
N ASP A 82 2.53 0.95 23.14
CA ASP A 82 1.41 0.49 23.97
C ASP A 82 0.19 -0.01 23.17
N GLY A 83 0.29 0.00 21.83
CA GLY A 83 -0.76 -0.46 20.93
C GLY A 83 -1.83 0.58 20.59
N TYR A 84 -1.79 1.79 21.12
CA TYR A 84 -2.81 2.81 20.93
C TYR A 84 -2.55 3.78 19.77
N THR A 85 -1.43 3.63 19.08
CA THR A 85 -1.15 4.39 17.84
C THR A 85 -0.81 3.43 16.72
N TRP A 86 -1.62 3.48 15.66
CA TRP A 86 -1.46 2.66 14.47
C TRP A 86 -1.09 3.54 13.27
N LEU A 87 -0.32 3.02 12.35
CA LEU A 87 -0.08 3.58 11.03
C LEU A 87 -0.85 2.75 10.01
N LEU A 88 -1.69 3.39 9.20
CA LEU A 88 -2.03 2.81 7.91
C LEU A 88 -0.80 2.93 7.03
N THR A 89 -0.16 1.80 6.76
CA THR A 89 1.07 1.73 5.99
C THR A 89 0.74 1.46 4.53
N THR A 90 1.16 2.36 3.65
CA THR A 90 1.24 2.09 2.22
C THR A 90 2.62 1.50 1.92
N ASP A 91 2.71 0.63 0.92
CA ASP A 91 3.94 -0.07 0.54
C ASP A 91 5.15 0.88 0.41
N ASN A 92 4.97 2.02 -0.27
CA ASN A 92 6.04 2.95 -0.56
C ASN A 92 6.74 3.52 0.68
N ILE A 93 6.04 3.72 1.80
CA ILE A 93 6.61 4.28 3.03
C ILE A 93 7.81 3.48 3.50
N LEU A 94 7.67 2.15 3.55
CA LEU A 94 8.68 1.27 4.12
C LEU A 94 9.59 0.62 3.08
N THR A 95 9.19 0.60 1.79
CA THR A 95 9.89 -0.19 0.78
C THR A 95 10.47 0.61 -0.38
N VAL A 96 9.99 1.83 -0.61
CA VAL A 96 10.41 2.71 -1.71
C VAL A 96 11.13 3.96 -1.20
N ASN A 97 10.46 4.72 -0.32
CA ASN A 97 10.95 6.03 0.13
C ASN A 97 12.37 5.98 0.69
N PRO A 98 12.77 4.96 1.50
CA PRO A 98 14.15 4.88 2.00
C PRO A 98 15.23 4.74 0.93
N HIS A 99 14.85 4.37 -0.32
CA HIS A 99 15.79 4.28 -1.44
C HIS A 99 15.90 5.57 -2.26
N ILE A 100 14.90 6.45 -2.21
CA ILE A 100 14.82 7.63 -3.08
C ILE A 100 14.98 8.94 -2.33
N GLU A 101 14.79 8.94 -1.00
CA GLU A 101 14.91 10.12 -0.16
C GLU A 101 15.44 9.78 1.24
N LYS A 102 15.87 10.81 1.97
CA LYS A 102 16.29 10.65 3.36
C LYS A 102 15.07 10.62 4.27
N VAL A 103 14.80 9.45 4.86
CA VAL A 103 13.75 9.27 5.88
C VAL A 103 14.36 9.34 7.30
N SER A 104 13.53 9.71 8.29
CA SER A 104 13.94 9.84 9.70
C SER A 104 13.65 8.60 10.55
N PHE A 105 13.30 7.49 9.90
CA PHE A 105 12.98 6.20 10.52
C PHE A 105 13.69 5.03 9.81
N ASP A 106 13.87 3.94 10.54
CA ASP A 106 14.33 2.66 9.99
C ASP A 106 13.11 1.75 9.74
N PRO A 107 12.83 1.33 8.48
CA PRO A 107 11.64 0.54 8.16
C PRO A 107 11.58 -0.82 8.88
N PHE A 108 12.70 -1.32 9.38
CA PHE A 108 12.80 -2.64 10.01
C PHE A 108 12.89 -2.60 11.54
N LYS A 109 13.33 -1.45 12.11
CA LYS A 109 13.58 -1.32 13.55
C LYS A 109 12.53 -0.49 14.27
N ASP A 110 11.91 0.49 13.57
CA ASP A 110 11.03 1.47 14.21
C ASP A 110 9.55 1.09 14.14
N PHE A 111 9.23 -0.03 13.47
CA PHE A 111 7.85 -0.49 13.32
C PHE A 111 7.66 -1.96 13.69
N THR A 112 6.51 -2.24 14.29
CA THR A 112 5.98 -3.59 14.50
C THR A 112 4.90 -3.86 13.43
N PRO A 113 5.11 -4.78 12.47
CA PRO A 113 4.10 -5.19 11.51
C PRO A 113 2.89 -5.84 12.19
N VAL A 114 1.68 -5.52 11.75
CA VAL A 114 0.42 -6.09 12.28
C VAL A 114 -0.27 -6.98 11.26
N THR A 115 -0.62 -6.44 10.10
CA THR A 115 -1.24 -7.18 9.00
C THR A 115 -1.15 -6.37 7.70
N GLN A 116 -0.87 -7.02 6.58
CA GLN A 116 -1.36 -6.53 5.30
C GLN A 116 -2.86 -6.73 5.31
N HIS A 117 -3.64 -5.79 4.80
CA HIS A 117 -5.09 -5.92 4.83
C HIS A 117 -5.77 -5.71 3.47
N ALA A 118 -5.09 -5.11 2.51
CA ALA A 118 -5.62 -4.93 1.17
C ALA A 118 -4.53 -4.80 0.10
N ARG A 119 -4.93 -5.04 -1.15
CA ARG A 119 -4.19 -4.61 -2.35
C ARG A 119 -5.02 -3.61 -3.13
N ILE A 120 -4.36 -2.68 -3.77
CA ILE A 120 -5.00 -1.71 -4.67
C ILE A 120 -4.67 -2.09 -6.11
N LEU A 121 -5.70 -2.35 -6.89
CA LEU A 121 -5.56 -2.67 -8.30
C LEU A 121 -5.12 -1.45 -9.09
N PHE A 122 -3.97 -1.56 -9.77
CA PHE A 122 -3.51 -0.59 -10.75
C PHE A 122 -3.68 -1.16 -12.17
N LEU A 123 -4.04 -0.28 -13.10
CA LEU A 123 -4.33 -0.61 -14.50
C LEU A 123 -3.43 0.19 -15.43
N LEU A 124 -2.89 -0.49 -16.44
CA LEU A 124 -2.21 0.16 -17.57
C LEU A 124 -3.27 0.52 -18.62
N VAL A 125 -3.40 1.80 -18.88
CA VAL A 125 -4.30 2.35 -19.90
C VAL A 125 -3.54 3.23 -20.86
N VAL A 126 -4.10 3.38 -22.08
CA VAL A 126 -3.62 4.34 -23.08
C VAL A 126 -4.76 5.21 -23.59
N HIS A 127 -4.45 6.42 -24.03
CA HIS A 127 -5.40 7.26 -24.74
C HIS A 127 -5.80 6.58 -26.06
N PRO A 128 -7.05 6.69 -26.53
CA PRO A 128 -7.53 6.01 -27.75
C PRO A 128 -6.77 6.34 -29.04
N SER A 129 -6.10 7.50 -29.10
CA SER A 129 -5.24 7.88 -30.23
C SER A 129 -3.97 7.02 -30.37
N VAL A 130 -3.57 6.31 -29.32
CA VAL A 130 -2.44 5.38 -29.39
C VAL A 130 -2.88 4.13 -30.14
N PRO A 131 -2.23 3.77 -31.27
CA PRO A 131 -2.59 2.62 -32.08
C PRO A 131 -2.03 1.31 -31.44
N ALA A 132 -2.39 1.07 -30.17
CA ALA A 132 -2.03 -0.13 -29.41
C ALA A 132 -3.26 -0.69 -28.67
N LYS A 133 -3.52 -1.99 -28.83
CA LYS A 133 -4.61 -2.72 -28.19
C LYS A 133 -4.12 -3.76 -27.18
N SER A 134 -2.81 -3.91 -27.07
CA SER A 134 -2.14 -4.83 -26.14
C SER A 134 -0.87 -4.20 -25.58
N VAL A 135 -0.30 -4.79 -24.53
CA VAL A 135 0.99 -4.37 -23.97
C VAL A 135 2.10 -4.56 -25.02
N GLN A 136 2.04 -5.65 -25.77
CA GLN A 136 3.02 -5.95 -26.83
C GLN A 136 3.02 -4.88 -27.94
N GLU A 137 1.84 -4.45 -28.38
CA GLU A 137 1.71 -3.38 -29.39
C GLU A 137 2.19 -2.03 -28.85
N LEU A 138 1.89 -1.71 -27.58
CA LEU A 138 2.43 -0.50 -26.93
C LEU A 138 3.95 -0.53 -26.87
N VAL A 139 4.54 -1.66 -26.49
CA VAL A 139 5.99 -1.81 -26.43
C VAL A 139 6.61 -1.74 -27.84
N ALA A 140 6.01 -2.37 -28.84
CA ALA A 140 6.48 -2.28 -30.23
C ALA A 140 6.48 -0.83 -30.72
N LEU A 141 5.41 -0.07 -30.43
CA LEU A 141 5.32 1.34 -30.76
C LEU A 141 6.41 2.17 -30.06
N ALA A 142 6.63 1.97 -28.77
CA ALA A 142 7.63 2.66 -27.99
C ALA A 142 9.07 2.32 -28.45
N LYS A 143 9.33 1.09 -28.89
CA LYS A 143 10.62 0.69 -29.50
C LYS A 143 10.85 1.34 -30.86
N ALA A 144 9.81 1.44 -31.68
CA ALA A 144 9.90 2.07 -33.00
C ALA A 144 10.13 3.59 -32.92
N ARG A 145 9.68 4.24 -31.84
CA ARG A 145 9.78 5.68 -31.62
C ARG A 145 10.16 5.99 -30.17
N PRO A 146 11.44 5.79 -29.79
CA PRO A 146 11.87 6.04 -28.41
C PRO A 146 11.60 7.48 -27.98
N GLY A 147 11.00 7.68 -26.79
CA GLY A 147 10.69 9.02 -26.26
C GLY A 147 9.47 9.73 -26.87
N ALA A 148 8.80 9.14 -27.89
CA ALA A 148 7.65 9.79 -28.54
C ALA A 148 6.34 9.67 -27.72
N LEU A 149 6.25 8.72 -26.81
CA LEU A 149 5.09 8.56 -25.93
C LEU A 149 5.36 9.26 -24.59
N ASN A 150 4.40 10.07 -24.15
CA ASN A 150 4.42 10.68 -22.83
C ASN A 150 3.60 9.83 -21.86
N TYR A 151 4.15 9.56 -20.68
CA TYR A 151 3.40 8.98 -19.59
C TYR A 151 3.32 9.94 -18.40
N GLY A 152 2.18 9.94 -17.72
CA GLY A 152 1.98 10.75 -16.54
C GLY A 152 2.30 9.99 -15.24
N SER A 153 2.55 10.76 -14.18
CA SER A 153 2.57 10.25 -12.80
C SER A 153 2.00 11.28 -11.83
N SER A 154 1.69 10.86 -10.61
CA SER A 154 1.29 11.80 -9.55
C SER A 154 2.47 12.42 -8.80
N GLY A 155 3.65 12.40 -9.41
CA GLY A 155 4.93 12.92 -8.90
C GLY A 155 6.02 11.83 -8.95
N ASN A 156 7.27 12.26 -8.75
CA ASN A 156 8.41 11.35 -8.69
C ASN A 156 8.24 10.35 -7.52
N GLY A 157 8.67 9.10 -7.71
CA GLY A 157 8.52 8.03 -6.71
C GLY A 157 7.09 7.54 -6.47
N SER A 158 6.07 8.14 -7.14
CA SER A 158 4.69 7.64 -7.03
C SER A 158 4.53 6.26 -7.67
N PRO A 159 3.50 5.48 -7.27
CA PRO A 159 3.22 4.16 -7.87
C PRO A 159 3.11 4.20 -9.41
N GLN A 160 2.57 5.28 -9.97
CA GLN A 160 2.45 5.50 -11.41
C GLN A 160 3.83 5.64 -12.07
N HIS A 161 4.71 6.43 -11.45
CA HIS A 161 6.10 6.60 -11.93
C HIS A 161 6.85 5.26 -11.82
N LEU A 162 6.80 4.61 -10.67
CA LEU A 162 7.47 3.33 -10.41
C LEU A 162 6.99 2.22 -11.37
N GLY A 163 5.68 2.08 -11.52
CA GLY A 163 5.08 1.07 -12.39
C GLY A 163 5.47 1.27 -13.85
N THR A 164 5.44 2.52 -14.35
CA THR A 164 5.84 2.80 -15.74
C THR A 164 7.34 2.63 -15.92
N SER A 165 8.17 3.08 -14.98
CA SER A 165 9.63 2.87 -15.03
C SER A 165 9.99 1.38 -14.99
N MET A 166 9.26 0.58 -14.20
CA MET A 166 9.40 -0.87 -14.20
C MET A 166 9.07 -1.48 -15.56
N LEU A 167 7.96 -1.04 -16.20
CA LEU A 167 7.62 -1.49 -17.56
C LEU A 167 8.72 -1.13 -18.55
N GLN A 168 9.24 0.09 -18.50
CA GLN A 168 10.35 0.53 -19.36
C GLN A 168 11.59 -0.35 -19.15
N TYR A 169 11.93 -0.66 -17.92
CA TYR A 169 13.05 -1.51 -17.57
C TYR A 169 12.89 -2.95 -18.15
N TYR A 170 11.76 -3.60 -17.90
CA TYR A 170 11.52 -4.97 -18.37
C TYR A 170 11.36 -5.07 -19.89
N ALA A 171 10.78 -4.06 -20.52
CA ALA A 171 10.52 -4.04 -21.96
C ALA A 171 11.66 -3.46 -22.80
N GLY A 172 12.66 -2.81 -22.18
CA GLY A 172 13.74 -2.12 -22.88
C GLY A 172 13.23 -0.98 -23.77
N ILE A 173 12.31 -0.14 -23.25
CA ILE A 173 11.70 0.98 -23.97
C ILE A 173 11.96 2.30 -23.26
N GLN A 174 11.73 3.40 -23.98
CA GLN A 174 11.82 4.75 -23.45
C GLN A 174 10.54 5.53 -23.74
N MET A 175 9.95 6.10 -22.68
CA MET A 175 8.83 7.04 -22.74
C MET A 175 9.19 8.28 -21.93
N LEU A 176 8.64 9.44 -22.30
CA LEU A 176 8.91 10.69 -21.60
C LEU A 176 8.02 10.79 -20.34
N HIS A 177 8.64 11.02 -19.20
CA HIS A 177 7.93 11.22 -17.93
C HIS A 177 7.39 12.66 -17.81
N VAL A 178 6.10 12.78 -17.47
CA VAL A 178 5.44 14.05 -17.16
C VAL A 178 4.89 13.96 -15.73
N PRO A 179 5.59 14.53 -14.73
CA PRO A 179 5.14 14.52 -13.35
C PRO A 179 4.05 15.57 -13.10
N TYR A 180 3.01 15.19 -12.33
CA TYR A 180 1.93 16.04 -11.88
C TYR A 180 1.86 16.11 -10.36
N LYS A 181 1.18 17.13 -9.81
CA LYS A 181 0.88 17.23 -8.37
C LYS A 181 -0.38 16.43 -8.03
N GLY A 182 -0.30 15.09 -8.19
CA GLY A 182 -1.40 14.16 -7.93
C GLY A 182 -2.02 13.54 -9.18
N ALA A 183 -2.92 12.56 -8.97
CA ALA A 183 -3.53 11.80 -10.07
C ALA A 183 -4.57 12.62 -10.87
N ALA A 184 -5.37 13.46 -10.21
CA ALA A 184 -6.46 14.18 -10.86
C ALA A 184 -5.98 15.09 -12.00
N PRO A 185 -4.96 15.97 -11.85
CA PRO A 185 -4.47 16.77 -12.96
C PRO A 185 -3.85 15.93 -14.08
N ALA A 186 -3.21 14.81 -13.77
CA ALA A 186 -2.68 13.91 -14.79
C ALA A 186 -3.81 13.23 -15.61
N ILE A 187 -4.89 12.79 -14.97
CA ILE A 187 -6.06 12.23 -15.66
C ILE A 187 -6.71 13.30 -16.56
N ASN A 188 -6.80 14.56 -16.10
CA ASN A 188 -7.31 15.66 -16.91
C ASN A 188 -6.48 15.91 -18.20
N ASP A 189 -5.21 15.53 -18.20
CA ASP A 189 -4.34 15.61 -19.39
C ASP A 189 -4.29 14.29 -20.18
N LEU A 190 -4.58 13.15 -19.55
CA LEU A 190 -4.74 11.86 -20.24
C LEU A 190 -5.98 11.86 -21.13
N LEU A 191 -7.11 12.38 -20.65
CA LEU A 191 -8.39 12.32 -21.34
C LEU A 191 -8.45 13.09 -22.65
N PRO A 192 -7.79 14.28 -22.84
CA PRO A 192 -7.62 14.93 -24.12
C PRO A 192 -6.38 14.45 -24.92
N GLY A 193 -5.59 13.51 -24.39
CA GLY A 193 -4.43 12.92 -25.08
C GLY A 193 -3.13 13.72 -24.98
N ARG A 194 -3.01 14.69 -24.05
CA ARG A 194 -1.74 15.42 -23.81
C ARG A 194 -0.65 14.51 -23.26
N ILE A 195 -1.03 13.52 -22.45
CA ILE A 195 -0.24 12.34 -22.14
C ILE A 195 -0.94 11.12 -22.72
N GLN A 196 -0.18 10.09 -23.14
CA GLN A 196 -0.70 8.98 -23.90
C GLN A 196 -0.81 7.70 -23.07
N VAL A 197 0.01 7.56 -22.03
CA VAL A 197 0.12 6.33 -21.22
C VAL A 197 -0.06 6.67 -19.75
N TRP A 198 -0.81 5.84 -19.05
CA TRP A 198 -1.01 5.98 -17.62
C TRP A 198 -1.12 4.61 -16.95
N ILE A 199 -0.41 4.42 -15.84
CA ILE A 199 -0.65 3.34 -14.91
C ILE A 199 -1.31 3.95 -13.67
N GLY A 200 -2.53 3.56 -13.32
CA GLY A 200 -3.24 4.18 -12.22
C GLY A 200 -4.24 3.28 -11.53
N ALA A 201 -4.71 3.72 -10.36
CA ALA A 201 -5.68 2.98 -9.56
C ALA A 201 -7.00 2.77 -10.32
N ALA A 202 -7.54 1.55 -10.23
CA ALA A 202 -8.71 1.12 -10.98
C ALA A 202 -9.93 2.01 -10.72
N ASN A 203 -10.18 2.43 -9.47
CA ASN A 203 -11.31 3.26 -9.11
C ASN A 203 -11.37 4.59 -9.89
N SER A 204 -10.22 5.18 -10.19
CA SER A 204 -10.13 6.43 -10.96
C SER A 204 -10.22 6.22 -12.47
N LEU A 205 -10.00 5.00 -12.96
CA LEU A 205 -9.94 4.68 -14.39
C LEU A 205 -11.17 3.96 -14.92
N LEU A 206 -11.82 3.13 -14.10
CA LEU A 206 -12.95 2.30 -14.52
C LEU A 206 -14.08 3.09 -15.19
N PRO A 207 -14.50 4.28 -14.69
CA PRO A 207 -15.51 5.08 -15.40
C PRO A 207 -15.04 5.48 -16.81
N HIS A 208 -13.79 5.90 -16.95
CA HIS A 208 -13.24 6.34 -18.24
C HIS A 208 -12.99 5.18 -19.22
N ILE A 209 -12.68 3.98 -18.69
CA ILE A 209 -12.59 2.75 -19.50
C ILE A 209 -13.96 2.38 -20.03
N LYS A 210 -15.00 2.40 -19.17
CA LYS A 210 -16.39 2.11 -19.54
C LYS A 210 -16.90 3.07 -20.61
N ASP A 211 -16.57 4.34 -20.50
CA ASP A 211 -16.96 5.39 -21.44
C ASP A 211 -16.09 5.42 -22.72
N GLY A 212 -15.13 4.51 -22.85
CA GLY A 212 -14.21 4.44 -24.01
C GLY A 212 -13.25 5.62 -24.13
N ARG A 213 -13.11 6.45 -23.07
CA ARG A 213 -12.21 7.62 -23.06
C ARG A 213 -10.74 7.25 -22.88
N VAL A 214 -10.49 6.06 -22.35
CA VAL A 214 -9.16 5.42 -22.30
C VAL A 214 -9.31 3.95 -22.66
N ARG A 215 -8.24 3.33 -23.18
CA ARG A 215 -8.21 1.90 -23.51
C ARG A 215 -7.40 1.17 -22.46
N LEU A 216 -8.02 0.16 -21.82
CA LEU A 216 -7.38 -0.77 -20.92
C LEU A 216 -6.50 -1.75 -21.71
N LEU A 217 -5.25 -1.92 -21.29
CA LEU A 217 -4.32 -2.89 -21.88
C LEU A 217 -4.01 -4.06 -20.95
N ALA A 218 -3.80 -3.79 -19.64
CA ALA A 218 -3.45 -4.84 -18.68
C ALA A 218 -3.68 -4.39 -17.24
N ALA A 219 -3.77 -5.36 -16.33
CA ALA A 219 -3.57 -5.16 -14.90
C ALA A 219 -2.06 -5.06 -14.62
N ALA A 220 -1.68 -4.13 -13.75
CA ALA A 220 -0.27 -3.94 -13.37
C ALA A 220 0.15 -4.86 -12.21
N SER A 221 -0.78 -5.53 -11.57
CA SER A 221 -0.56 -6.48 -10.47
C SER A 221 0.10 -7.79 -10.92
N SER A 222 0.66 -8.53 -9.96
CA SER A 222 1.26 -9.87 -10.20
C SER A 222 0.26 -10.93 -10.62
N LYS A 223 -1.03 -10.74 -10.25
CA LYS A 223 -2.15 -11.65 -10.56
C LYS A 223 -3.30 -10.86 -11.14
N ARG A 224 -4.16 -11.52 -11.93
CA ARG A 224 -5.42 -10.94 -12.39
C ARG A 224 -6.30 -10.60 -11.20
N SER A 225 -7.02 -9.49 -11.32
CA SER A 225 -8.00 -9.10 -10.31
C SER A 225 -9.35 -9.79 -10.55
N PRO A 226 -10.04 -10.25 -9.49
CA PRO A 226 -11.41 -10.71 -9.60
C PRO A 226 -12.38 -9.65 -10.16
N LEU A 227 -12.05 -8.38 -10.03
CA LEU A 227 -12.83 -7.27 -10.59
C LEU A 227 -12.78 -7.24 -12.13
N LEU A 228 -11.68 -7.69 -12.74
CA LEU A 228 -11.42 -7.70 -14.18
C LEU A 228 -10.75 -9.03 -14.59
N PRO A 229 -11.46 -10.17 -14.48
CA PRO A 229 -10.85 -11.50 -14.63
C PRO A 229 -10.31 -11.77 -16.04
N ASP A 230 -10.88 -11.14 -17.06
CA ASP A 230 -10.46 -11.30 -18.44
C ASP A 230 -9.29 -10.40 -18.84
N THR A 231 -8.92 -9.44 -17.99
CA THR A 231 -7.81 -8.53 -18.26
C THR A 231 -6.47 -9.21 -17.90
N PRO A 232 -5.56 -9.41 -18.88
CA PRO A 232 -4.27 -10.01 -18.60
C PRO A 232 -3.43 -9.09 -17.72
N THR A 233 -2.47 -9.65 -17.01
CA THR A 233 -1.43 -8.85 -16.34
C THR A 233 -0.34 -8.45 -17.33
N ILE A 234 0.47 -7.44 -16.96
CA ILE A 234 1.66 -7.07 -17.75
C ILE A 234 2.63 -8.24 -17.78
N ALA A 235 2.75 -9.00 -16.68
CA ALA A 235 3.60 -10.20 -16.65
C ALA A 235 3.14 -11.27 -17.65
N GLU A 236 1.84 -11.58 -17.72
CA GLU A 236 1.25 -12.51 -18.70
C GLU A 236 1.39 -12.00 -20.13
N SER A 237 1.54 -10.69 -20.31
CA SER A 237 1.73 -10.05 -21.62
C SER A 237 3.17 -10.12 -22.16
N GLY A 238 4.03 -10.97 -21.57
CA GLY A 238 5.39 -11.21 -22.04
C GLY A 238 6.50 -10.52 -21.24
N TYR A 239 6.18 -9.97 -20.06
CA TYR A 239 7.14 -9.31 -19.18
C TYR A 239 7.19 -9.98 -17.80
N PRO A 240 7.66 -11.23 -17.72
CA PRO A 240 7.70 -12.00 -16.48
C PRO A 240 8.56 -11.26 -15.45
N GLY A 241 8.08 -11.24 -14.20
CA GLY A 241 8.72 -10.49 -13.12
C GLY A 241 8.19 -9.07 -12.94
N TYR A 242 7.40 -8.53 -13.87
CA TYR A 242 6.66 -7.30 -13.64
C TYR A 242 5.56 -7.52 -12.60
N ALA A 243 5.56 -6.73 -11.55
CA ALA A 243 4.53 -6.74 -10.52
C ALA A 243 4.49 -5.39 -9.78
N LEU A 244 3.46 -4.60 -10.05
CA LEU A 244 3.13 -3.40 -9.28
C LEU A 244 2.03 -3.76 -8.28
N ASP A 245 2.40 -4.47 -7.24
CA ASP A 245 1.49 -4.87 -6.17
C ASP A 245 1.48 -3.78 -5.09
N ILE A 246 0.57 -2.85 -5.20
CA ILE A 246 0.37 -1.80 -4.19
C ILE A 246 -0.45 -2.39 -3.07
N TRP A 247 0.13 -2.49 -1.87
CA TRP A 247 -0.54 -3.03 -0.71
C TRP A 247 -0.74 -1.98 0.39
N LEU A 248 -1.77 -2.21 1.17
CA LEU A 248 -2.05 -1.49 2.40
C LEU A 248 -1.88 -2.42 3.60
N GLY A 249 -1.25 -1.93 4.62
CA GLY A 249 -1.04 -2.65 5.86
C GLY A 249 -1.32 -1.79 7.08
N VAL A 250 -1.23 -2.41 8.24
CA VAL A 250 -1.18 -1.73 9.53
C VAL A 250 0.13 -2.07 10.19
N THR A 251 0.83 -1.03 10.64
CA THR A 251 2.01 -1.15 11.49
C THR A 251 1.81 -0.31 12.76
N MET A 252 2.58 -0.60 13.78
CA MET A 252 2.62 0.10 15.05
C MET A 252 4.07 0.54 15.35
N PRO A 253 4.31 1.37 16.38
CA PRO A 253 5.68 1.62 16.84
C PRO A 253 6.41 0.31 17.15
N ALA A 254 7.74 0.33 17.11
CA ALA A 254 8.53 -0.84 17.50
C ALA A 254 8.21 -1.32 18.92
N ASN A 255 8.37 -2.63 19.17
CA ASN A 255 8.27 -3.24 20.51
C ASN A 255 6.86 -3.23 21.14
N VAL A 256 5.80 -3.13 20.36
CA VAL A 256 4.45 -3.37 20.88
C VAL A 256 4.32 -4.85 21.31
N PRO A 257 3.75 -5.13 22.51
CA PRO A 257 3.59 -6.50 23.01
C PRO A 257 2.86 -7.42 22.03
N ALA A 258 3.41 -8.61 21.80
CA ALA A 258 2.87 -9.59 20.84
C ALA A 258 1.37 -9.93 21.02
N PRO A 259 0.83 -10.04 22.25
CA PRO A 259 -0.61 -10.26 22.45
C PRO A 259 -1.48 -9.12 21.91
N ILE A 260 -1.03 -7.87 22.02
CA ILE A 260 -1.73 -6.70 21.46
C ILE A 260 -1.71 -6.76 19.92
N VAL A 261 -0.55 -7.03 19.33
CA VAL A 261 -0.39 -7.18 17.87
C VAL A 261 -1.33 -8.27 17.34
N ALA A 262 -1.35 -9.44 18.01
CA ALA A 262 -2.21 -10.55 17.62
C ALA A 262 -3.71 -10.18 17.70
N LYS A 263 -4.14 -9.51 18.79
CA LYS A 263 -5.52 -9.06 18.96
C LYS A 263 -5.94 -8.08 17.86
N VAL A 264 -5.08 -7.11 17.54
CA VAL A 264 -5.36 -6.12 16.48
C VAL A 264 -5.40 -6.76 15.11
N SER A 265 -4.43 -7.62 14.78
CA SER A 265 -4.39 -8.36 13.51
C SER A 265 -5.66 -9.22 13.32
N ALA A 266 -6.07 -9.98 14.35
CA ALA A 266 -7.28 -10.79 14.31
C ALA A 266 -8.55 -9.94 14.16
N GLY A 267 -8.66 -8.83 14.89
CA GLY A 267 -9.79 -7.92 14.81
C GLY A 267 -9.94 -7.30 13.42
N ILE A 268 -8.85 -6.82 12.83
CA ILE A 268 -8.84 -6.28 11.45
C ILE A 268 -9.29 -7.35 10.46
N ALA A 269 -8.75 -8.57 10.56
CA ALA A 269 -9.13 -9.68 9.70
C ALA A 269 -10.61 -10.03 9.84
N GLN A 270 -11.14 -10.04 11.06
CA GLN A 270 -12.55 -10.31 11.34
C GLN A 270 -13.48 -9.29 10.67
N VAL A 271 -13.15 -7.99 10.73
CA VAL A 271 -13.93 -6.91 10.09
C VAL A 271 -13.88 -7.01 8.57
N LEU A 272 -12.69 -7.14 8.01
CA LEU A 272 -12.50 -7.01 6.56
C LEU A 272 -12.88 -8.27 5.77
N ASN A 273 -12.88 -9.45 6.41
CA ASN A 273 -13.28 -10.69 5.74
C ASN A 273 -14.80 -10.92 5.69
N VAL A 274 -15.60 -10.01 6.24
CA VAL A 274 -17.06 -10.04 6.08
C VAL A 274 -17.42 -9.87 4.59
N PRO A 275 -18.27 -10.75 3.99
CA PRO A 275 -18.59 -10.69 2.57
C PRO A 275 -19.13 -9.34 2.10
N GLU A 276 -19.98 -8.70 2.91
CA GLU A 276 -20.59 -7.40 2.61
C GLU A 276 -19.53 -6.28 2.58
N VAL A 277 -18.50 -6.37 3.45
CA VAL A 277 -17.37 -5.43 3.46
C VAL A 277 -16.54 -5.60 2.18
N LYS A 278 -16.22 -6.83 1.81
CA LYS A 278 -15.51 -7.13 0.55
C LYS A 278 -16.29 -6.63 -0.67
N ALA A 279 -17.59 -6.92 -0.73
CA ALA A 279 -18.45 -6.48 -1.83
C ALA A 279 -18.54 -4.95 -1.95
N LYS A 280 -18.46 -4.21 -0.83
CA LYS A 280 -18.44 -2.74 -0.81
C LYS A 280 -17.10 -2.17 -1.29
N LEU A 281 -15.98 -2.83 -1.00
CA LEU A 281 -14.63 -2.33 -1.29
C LEU A 281 -14.14 -2.73 -2.69
N ALA A 282 -14.55 -3.90 -3.20
CA ALA A 282 -14.12 -4.41 -4.50
C ALA A 282 -14.38 -3.44 -5.68
N PRO A 283 -15.55 -2.77 -5.82
CA PRO A 283 -15.76 -1.79 -6.89
C PRO A 283 -14.84 -0.58 -6.84
N GLN A 284 -14.19 -0.34 -5.68
CA GLN A 284 -13.16 0.69 -5.51
C GLN A 284 -11.75 0.22 -5.90
N GLY A 285 -11.62 -0.97 -6.48
CA GLY A 285 -10.33 -1.58 -6.81
C GLY A 285 -9.52 -1.99 -5.58
N VAL A 286 -10.21 -2.28 -4.47
CA VAL A 286 -9.61 -2.72 -3.21
C VAL A 286 -9.88 -4.20 -3.03
N ASP A 287 -8.86 -5.02 -3.18
CA ASP A 287 -8.89 -6.47 -2.92
C ASP A 287 -8.46 -6.72 -1.47
N ILE A 288 -9.37 -7.27 -0.65
CA ILE A 288 -9.06 -7.59 0.75
C ILE A 288 -8.22 -8.86 0.81
N GLU A 289 -7.03 -8.70 1.39
CA GLU A 289 -6.06 -9.79 1.64
C GLU A 289 -5.43 -9.59 3.01
N THR A 290 -5.97 -10.23 4.03
CA THR A 290 -5.43 -10.15 5.39
C THR A 290 -4.35 -11.20 5.61
N THR A 291 -3.23 -10.80 6.21
CA THR A 291 -2.09 -11.68 6.46
C THR A 291 -1.67 -11.67 7.92
N SER A 292 -0.82 -12.63 8.32
CA SER A 292 -0.21 -12.61 9.65
C SER A 292 0.84 -11.49 9.77
N PRO A 293 1.19 -11.05 11.00
CA PRO A 293 2.27 -10.10 11.24
C PRO A 293 3.61 -10.54 10.64
N GLN A 294 3.91 -11.84 10.73
CA GLN A 294 5.13 -12.42 10.15
C GLN A 294 5.13 -12.39 8.62
N ALA A 295 3.96 -12.58 7.99
CA ALA A 295 3.84 -12.49 6.54
C ALA A 295 4.05 -11.04 6.06
N LEU A 296 3.46 -10.04 6.76
CA LEU A 296 3.72 -8.64 6.46
C LEU A 296 5.19 -8.27 6.65
N ALA A 297 5.83 -8.76 7.72
CA ALA A 297 7.27 -8.52 7.95
C ALA A 297 8.14 -9.06 6.82
N ARG A 298 7.81 -10.23 6.28
CA ARG A 298 8.51 -10.79 5.09
C ARG A 298 8.24 -9.95 3.85
N LEU A 299 6.96 -9.61 3.58
CA LEU A 299 6.58 -8.79 2.44
C LEU A 299 7.33 -7.45 2.41
N ILE A 300 7.45 -6.77 3.55
CA ILE A 300 8.21 -5.51 3.66
C ILE A 300 9.66 -5.72 3.26
N ARG A 301 10.31 -6.80 3.71
CA ARG A 301 11.73 -7.08 3.38
C ARG A 301 11.91 -7.41 1.90
N ASP A 302 11.08 -8.30 1.38
CA ASP A 302 11.16 -8.76 0.00
C ASP A 302 10.92 -7.59 -0.97
N ASP A 303 9.92 -6.75 -0.68
CA ASP A 303 9.62 -5.56 -1.48
C ASP A 303 10.70 -4.48 -1.35
N TYR A 304 11.25 -4.25 -0.16
CA TYR A 304 12.37 -3.32 0.03
C TYR A 304 13.57 -3.68 -0.84
N GLU A 305 13.97 -4.95 -0.83
CA GLU A 305 15.09 -5.44 -1.66
C GLU A 305 14.75 -5.37 -3.15
N ARG A 306 13.53 -5.75 -3.54
CA ARG A 306 13.06 -5.70 -4.91
C ARG A 306 13.06 -4.27 -5.46
N TRP A 307 12.46 -3.33 -4.70
CA TRP A 307 12.41 -1.94 -5.11
C TRP A 307 13.79 -1.30 -5.15
N GLY A 308 14.69 -1.58 -4.21
CA GLY A 308 16.07 -1.10 -4.23
C GLY A 308 16.79 -1.47 -5.54
N LYS A 309 16.61 -2.70 -6.04
CA LYS A 309 17.18 -3.14 -7.32
C LYS A 309 16.56 -2.38 -8.50
N ILE A 310 15.25 -2.25 -8.56
CA ILE A 310 14.53 -1.57 -9.65
C ILE A 310 14.87 -0.07 -9.68
N ILE A 311 14.82 0.60 -8.53
CA ILE A 311 15.12 2.03 -8.41
C ILE A 311 16.53 2.33 -8.88
N LYS A 312 17.50 1.52 -8.45
CA LYS A 312 18.90 1.65 -8.87
C LYS A 312 19.07 1.43 -10.39
N ALA A 313 18.44 0.38 -10.93
CA ALA A 313 18.56 0.02 -12.35
C ALA A 313 17.86 1.03 -13.27
N ALA A 314 16.72 1.58 -12.85
CA ALA A 314 15.95 2.56 -13.60
C ALA A 314 16.42 4.03 -13.35
N GLY A 315 17.39 4.25 -12.45
CA GLY A 315 17.89 5.57 -12.12
C GLY A 315 16.85 6.52 -11.49
N ILE A 316 15.85 5.94 -10.80
CA ILE A 316 14.77 6.69 -10.18
C ILE A 316 15.33 7.47 -8.98
N LYS A 317 14.98 8.75 -8.90
CA LYS A 317 15.36 9.64 -7.79
C LYS A 317 14.09 10.28 -7.23
N GLY A 318 14.11 10.57 -5.94
CA GLY A 318 13.13 11.44 -5.30
C GLY A 318 13.30 12.89 -5.77
N ASP A 319 12.39 13.76 -5.33
CA ASP A 319 12.46 15.22 -5.56
C ASP A 319 13.52 15.89 -4.72
#